data_77b43426d39aabbc433b647d40abad6e
#
_entry.id   77b43426d39aabbc433b647d40abad6e
#
_cell.length_a   1.000
_cell.length_b   1.000
_cell.length_c   1.000
_cell.angle_alpha   90.00
_cell.angle_beta   90.00
_cell.angle_gamma   90.00
#
_symmetry.space_group_name_H-M   'P 1'
#
loop_
_entity.id
_entity.type
_entity.pdbx_description
1 polymer ?
#
loop_
_entity_poly.entity_id
_entity_poly.type
_entity_poly.pdbx_seq_one_letter_code
_entity_poly.pdbx_strand_id
1 'polypeptide(L)'
;MKKGFFATAAIALALVAGPARALPEFTTILLEKVVDRTPDQTWAKIGPYCAIATWLKVTCVVTTGNQVSVGTVRRLNGKTDEIIVAATPYSYTYAQPMTDVQPQSPIFYHGTLAVEPLDRGRKTKIVYTLFYDQAPLGTTEAKIANRQQRTKRFSDALDAMKAMAESP
;
A
#
# COMPACT_ATOMS: atom_id res chain seq x y z
N MET A 1 37.50 -39.31 60.11
CA MET A 1 36.12 -38.99 59.66
C MET A 1 36.22 -37.71 58.88
N LYS A 2 36.17 -37.74 57.52
CA LYS A 2 36.19 -36.56 56.66
C LYS A 2 34.75 -36.31 56.19
N LYS A 3 34.15 -35.19 56.56
CA LYS A 3 32.82 -34.76 56.13
C LYS A 3 32.97 -34.03 54.79
N GLY A 4 32.48 -34.61 53.71
CA GLY A 4 32.40 -33.94 52.40
C GLY A 4 31.21 -32.98 52.35
N PHE A 5 31.46 -31.72 52.01
CA PHE A 5 30.43 -30.70 51.71
C PHE A 5 30.11 -30.80 50.21
N PHE A 6 28.89 -31.16 49.87
CA PHE A 6 28.36 -31.03 48.50
C PHE A 6 27.75 -29.65 48.36
N ALA A 7 28.37 -28.80 47.57
CA ALA A 7 27.80 -27.51 47.15
C ALA A 7 26.85 -27.71 45.98
N THR A 8 25.56 -27.50 46.18
CA THR A 8 24.55 -27.54 45.11
C THR A 8 24.56 -26.20 44.40
N ALA A 9 25.04 -26.14 43.15
CA ALA A 9 24.96 -24.92 42.33
C ALA A 9 23.55 -24.82 41.73
N ALA A 10 22.77 -23.84 42.12
CA ALA A 10 21.48 -23.50 41.51
C ALA A 10 21.75 -22.68 40.24
N ILE A 11 21.47 -23.25 39.07
CA ILE A 11 21.51 -22.53 37.80
C ILE A 11 20.21 -21.76 37.66
N ALA A 12 20.26 -20.42 37.82
CA ALA A 12 19.12 -19.52 37.53
C ALA A 12 19.01 -19.36 36.01
N LEU A 13 17.97 -19.94 35.41
CA LEU A 13 17.63 -19.74 34.01
C LEU A 13 16.97 -18.36 33.88
N ALA A 14 17.71 -17.36 33.42
CA ALA A 14 17.15 -16.04 33.07
C ALA A 14 16.35 -16.17 31.76
N LEU A 15 15.01 -16.16 31.86
CA LEU A 15 14.13 -16.00 30.71
C LEU A 15 14.32 -14.60 30.13
N VAL A 16 15.03 -14.49 29.01
CA VAL A 16 15.12 -13.27 28.24
C VAL A 16 13.77 -13.11 27.52
N ALA A 17 12.85 -12.34 28.10
CA ALA A 17 11.64 -11.90 27.42
C ALA A 17 12.07 -10.96 26.27
N GLY A 18 12.08 -11.45 25.05
CA GLY A 18 12.24 -10.62 23.86
C GLY A 18 11.11 -9.58 23.80
N PRO A 19 11.32 -8.42 23.13
CA PRO A 19 10.28 -7.41 22.99
C PRO A 19 9.04 -8.03 22.36
N ALA A 20 7.91 -7.98 23.07
CA ALA A 20 6.63 -8.42 22.54
C ALA A 20 6.30 -7.54 21.32
N ARG A 21 6.30 -8.13 20.13
CA ARG A 21 5.82 -7.45 18.92
C ARG A 21 4.31 -7.24 19.07
N ALA A 22 3.88 -6.00 18.93
CA ALA A 22 2.45 -5.71 18.85
C ALA A 22 1.84 -6.52 17.70
N LEU A 23 0.64 -7.06 17.92
CA LEU A 23 -0.11 -7.74 16.86
C LEU A 23 -0.47 -6.73 15.76
N PRO A 24 -0.51 -7.16 14.48
CA PRO A 24 -0.94 -6.30 13.38
C PRO A 24 -2.37 -5.79 13.62
N GLU A 25 -2.59 -4.52 13.30
CA GLU A 25 -3.90 -3.88 13.36
C GLU A 25 -4.24 -3.34 11.97
N PHE A 26 -4.84 -4.19 11.14
CA PHE A 26 -5.14 -3.85 9.76
C PHE A 26 -6.34 -2.91 9.62
N THR A 27 -6.24 -2.00 8.66
CA THR A 27 -7.33 -1.10 8.26
C THR A 27 -7.45 -1.03 6.75
N THR A 28 -8.64 -0.69 6.28
CA THR A 28 -8.96 -0.49 4.87
C THR A 28 -9.57 0.89 4.66
N ILE A 29 -9.15 1.58 3.59
CA ILE A 29 -9.79 2.79 3.08
C ILE A 29 -10.29 2.45 1.68
N LEU A 30 -11.60 2.55 1.45
CA LEU A 30 -12.24 2.39 0.15
C LEU A 30 -12.72 3.75 -0.33
N LEU A 31 -12.35 4.12 -1.55
CA LEU A 31 -12.73 5.37 -2.21
C LEU A 31 -13.23 5.08 -3.62
N GLU A 32 -14.27 5.78 -4.04
CA GLU A 32 -14.90 5.58 -5.34
C GLU A 32 -15.16 6.93 -6.02
N LYS A 33 -15.10 6.94 -7.36
CA LYS A 33 -15.42 8.11 -8.19
C LYS A 33 -16.04 7.68 -9.51
N VAL A 34 -17.14 8.28 -9.88
CA VAL A 34 -17.80 8.05 -11.19
C VAL A 34 -17.23 8.98 -12.25
N VAL A 35 -16.98 8.42 -13.44
CA VAL A 35 -16.42 9.08 -14.62
C VAL A 35 -17.35 8.86 -15.80
N ASP A 36 -17.59 9.90 -16.58
CA ASP A 36 -18.43 9.88 -17.79
C ASP A 36 -17.61 9.44 -19.03
N ARG A 37 -16.96 8.28 -18.92
CA ARG A 37 -16.20 7.61 -19.98
C ARG A 37 -16.34 6.11 -19.81
N THR A 38 -16.10 5.34 -20.89
CA THR A 38 -16.09 3.87 -20.83
C THR A 38 -14.90 3.37 -20.01
N PRO A 39 -14.94 2.11 -19.52
CA PRO A 39 -13.80 1.50 -18.81
C PRO A 39 -12.50 1.55 -19.62
N ASP A 40 -12.54 1.24 -20.91
CA ASP A 40 -11.37 1.28 -21.78
C ASP A 40 -10.75 2.69 -21.85
N GLN A 41 -11.59 3.70 -22.11
CA GLN A 41 -11.13 5.10 -22.17
C GLN A 41 -10.56 5.58 -20.84
N THR A 42 -11.20 5.20 -19.74
CA THR A 42 -10.75 5.56 -18.40
C THR A 42 -9.42 4.87 -18.09
N TRP A 43 -9.35 3.54 -18.31
CA TRP A 43 -8.16 2.76 -17.99
C TRP A 43 -6.94 3.16 -18.83
N ALA A 44 -7.15 3.47 -20.11
CA ALA A 44 -6.07 3.95 -20.99
C ALA A 44 -5.37 5.20 -20.45
N LYS A 45 -6.09 6.06 -19.71
CA LYS A 45 -5.56 7.30 -19.12
C LYS A 45 -4.94 7.06 -17.75
N ILE A 46 -5.63 6.37 -16.83
CA ILE A 46 -5.24 6.27 -15.41
C ILE A 46 -4.52 4.97 -15.05
N GLY A 47 -4.69 3.90 -15.87
CA GLY A 47 -4.17 2.56 -15.62
C GLY A 47 -2.67 2.37 -15.82
N PRO A 48 -1.97 3.07 -16.76
CA PRO A 48 -0.52 2.93 -16.89
C PRO A 48 0.18 3.10 -15.57
N TYR A 49 1.16 2.22 -15.25
CA TYR A 49 1.68 2.12 -13.89
C TYR A 49 2.33 3.41 -13.37
N CYS A 50 2.91 4.22 -14.25
CA CYS A 50 3.43 5.54 -13.92
C CYS A 50 2.44 6.71 -14.20
N ALA A 51 1.18 6.45 -14.56
CA ALA A 51 0.16 7.51 -14.60
C ALA A 51 -0.05 8.18 -13.21
N ILE A 52 0.33 7.48 -12.13
CA ILE A 52 0.38 8.03 -10.77
C ILE A 52 1.18 9.33 -10.66
N ALA A 53 2.17 9.54 -11.51
CA ALA A 53 2.94 10.78 -11.54
C ALA A 53 2.04 12.00 -11.76
N THR A 54 1.02 11.86 -12.61
CA THR A 54 0.08 12.92 -12.93
C THR A 54 -0.97 13.11 -11.84
N TRP A 55 -1.69 12.02 -11.47
CA TRP A 55 -2.83 12.16 -10.57
C TRP A 55 -2.45 12.24 -9.08
N LEU A 56 -1.25 11.81 -8.68
CA LEU A 56 -0.76 11.96 -7.29
C LEU A 56 0.34 13.02 -7.15
N LYS A 57 0.78 13.63 -8.28
CA LYS A 57 1.83 14.67 -8.34
C LYS A 57 3.14 14.20 -7.70
N VAL A 58 3.62 13.02 -8.13
CA VAL A 58 4.88 12.41 -7.67
C VAL A 58 5.77 12.12 -8.87
N THR A 59 7.08 11.95 -8.66
CA THR A 59 7.93 11.36 -9.70
C THR A 59 7.74 9.85 -9.72
N CYS A 60 7.78 9.24 -10.92
CA CYS A 60 7.63 7.80 -11.09
C CYS A 60 8.60 7.28 -12.15
N VAL A 61 9.31 6.21 -11.83
CA VAL A 61 10.19 5.48 -12.76
C VAL A 61 9.93 4.00 -12.60
N VAL A 62 9.71 3.28 -13.70
CA VAL A 62 9.68 1.81 -13.71
C VAL A 62 11.13 1.32 -13.63
N THR A 63 11.46 0.59 -12.56
CA THR A 63 12.81 0.08 -12.30
C THR A 63 12.97 -1.39 -12.69
N THR A 64 11.87 -2.15 -12.76
CA THR A 64 11.87 -3.57 -13.14
C THR A 64 10.58 -3.88 -13.88
N GLY A 65 10.66 -4.72 -14.90
CA GLY A 65 9.52 -5.11 -15.71
C GLY A 65 9.10 -4.01 -16.70
N ASN A 66 7.95 -4.21 -17.31
CA ASN A 66 7.33 -3.26 -18.23
C ASN A 66 5.80 -3.38 -18.11
N GLN A 67 5.08 -2.29 -18.39
CA GLN A 67 3.63 -2.22 -18.37
C GLN A 67 3.01 -2.65 -17.01
N VAL A 68 1.71 -2.95 -17.00
CA VAL A 68 0.95 -3.37 -15.82
C VAL A 68 0.93 -4.90 -15.77
N SER A 69 2.00 -5.50 -15.24
CA SER A 69 2.11 -6.96 -15.05
C SER A 69 2.66 -7.29 -13.67
N VAL A 70 2.31 -8.47 -13.15
CA VAL A 70 2.82 -8.95 -11.86
C VAL A 70 4.35 -8.97 -11.88
N GLY A 71 4.98 -8.45 -10.83
CA GLY A 71 6.43 -8.33 -10.71
C GLY A 71 7.00 -7.00 -11.23
N THR A 72 6.22 -6.17 -11.93
CA THR A 72 6.66 -4.81 -12.30
C THR A 72 6.84 -3.96 -11.07
N VAL A 73 8.00 -3.28 -10.98
CA VAL A 73 8.34 -2.37 -9.87
C VAL A 73 8.42 -0.94 -10.39
N ARG A 74 7.76 -0.01 -9.70
CA ARG A 74 7.96 1.44 -9.88
C ARG A 74 8.59 2.04 -8.62
N ARG A 75 9.41 3.06 -8.82
CA ARG A 75 9.98 3.88 -7.75
C ARG A 75 9.36 5.27 -7.77
N LEU A 76 8.80 5.67 -6.63
CA LEU A 76 8.17 6.97 -6.44
C LEU A 76 9.10 7.90 -5.65
N ASN A 77 9.26 9.13 -6.12
CA ASN A 77 10.08 10.17 -5.48
C ASN A 77 11.50 9.69 -5.12
N GLY A 78 12.05 8.73 -5.87
CA GLY A 78 13.38 8.15 -5.66
C GLY A 78 13.54 7.28 -4.40
N LYS A 79 12.48 7.04 -3.62
CA LYS A 79 12.60 6.43 -2.29
C LYS A 79 11.51 5.41 -1.90
N THR A 80 10.47 5.24 -2.70
CA THR A 80 9.39 4.29 -2.39
C THR A 80 9.22 3.33 -3.55
N ASP A 81 9.53 2.08 -3.34
CA ASP A 81 9.28 1.02 -4.32
C ASP A 81 7.89 0.42 -4.12
N GLU A 82 7.21 0.19 -5.23
CA GLU A 82 5.92 -0.48 -5.29
C GLU A 82 5.98 -1.58 -6.35
N ILE A 83 5.65 -2.82 -5.95
CA ILE A 83 5.62 -3.98 -6.82
C ILE A 83 4.19 -4.41 -7.11
N ILE A 84 3.83 -4.66 -8.37
CA ILE A 84 2.54 -5.25 -8.72
C ILE A 84 2.50 -6.71 -8.26
N VAL A 85 1.54 -7.03 -7.38
CA VAL A 85 1.33 -8.38 -6.83
C VAL A 85 0.13 -9.10 -7.43
N ALA A 86 -0.81 -8.36 -8.05
CA ALA A 86 -1.92 -8.90 -8.82
C ALA A 86 -2.32 -7.91 -9.91
N ALA A 87 -2.79 -8.41 -11.07
CA ALA A 87 -3.28 -7.60 -12.17
C ALA A 87 -4.40 -8.31 -12.94
N THR A 88 -5.35 -7.52 -13.43
CA THR A 88 -6.39 -7.90 -14.39
C THR A 88 -6.40 -6.89 -15.55
N PRO A 89 -7.24 -7.05 -16.59
CA PRO A 89 -7.32 -6.05 -17.64
C PRO A 89 -7.64 -4.63 -17.16
N TYR A 90 -8.38 -4.50 -16.05
CA TYR A 90 -8.84 -3.21 -15.51
C TYR A 90 -8.52 -2.99 -14.04
N SER A 91 -7.53 -3.69 -13.51
CA SER A 91 -7.06 -3.44 -12.15
C SER A 91 -5.62 -3.89 -11.96
N TYR A 92 -4.97 -3.29 -10.95
CA TYR A 92 -3.76 -3.86 -10.35
C TYR A 92 -3.76 -3.61 -8.84
N THR A 93 -3.15 -4.56 -8.14
CA THR A 93 -2.80 -4.42 -6.72
C THR A 93 -1.29 -4.34 -6.60
N TYR A 94 -0.81 -3.39 -5.82
CA TYR A 94 0.61 -3.25 -5.52
C TYR A 94 0.88 -3.33 -4.02
N ALA A 95 2.08 -3.75 -3.67
CA ALA A 95 2.61 -3.75 -2.32
C ALA A 95 3.87 -2.88 -2.25
N GLN A 96 4.18 -2.38 -1.06
CA GLN A 96 5.45 -1.70 -0.78
C GLN A 96 6.40 -2.70 -0.10
N PRO A 97 7.32 -3.35 -0.84
CA PRO A 97 8.28 -4.28 -0.28
C PRO A 97 9.40 -3.55 0.48
N MET A 98 10.13 -4.28 1.29
CA MET A 98 11.43 -3.81 1.77
C MET A 98 12.45 -3.88 0.62
N THR A 99 13.17 -2.79 0.39
CA THR A 99 14.22 -2.68 -0.62
C THR A 99 15.41 -1.90 -0.06
N ASP A 100 16.47 -1.77 -0.86
CA ASP A 100 17.65 -0.96 -0.53
C ASP A 100 17.32 0.52 -0.28
N VAL A 101 16.33 1.07 -0.99
CA VAL A 101 15.83 2.45 -0.81
C VAL A 101 14.71 2.56 0.22
N GLN A 102 14.13 1.44 0.63
CA GLN A 102 13.04 1.32 1.58
C GLN A 102 13.30 0.12 2.49
N PRO A 103 14.34 0.17 3.35
CA PRO A 103 14.77 -0.98 4.16
C PRO A 103 13.73 -1.42 5.20
N GLN A 104 12.74 -0.58 5.46
CA GLN A 104 11.65 -0.87 6.38
C GLN A 104 10.31 -0.44 5.76
N SER A 105 9.40 -1.39 5.62
CA SER A 105 8.00 -1.12 5.32
C SER A 105 7.16 -1.46 6.57
N PRO A 106 7.10 -0.56 7.56
CA PRO A 106 6.55 -0.88 8.86
C PRO A 106 5.03 -1.11 8.83
N ILE A 107 4.35 -0.68 7.79
CA ILE A 107 2.89 -0.63 7.74
C ILE A 107 2.25 -1.64 6.80
N PHE A 108 3.01 -2.59 6.24
CA PHE A 108 2.48 -3.64 5.35
C PHE A 108 1.47 -3.07 4.32
N TYR A 109 1.91 -2.11 3.53
CA TYR A 109 1.04 -1.29 2.70
C TYR A 109 0.73 -1.94 1.35
N HIS A 110 -0.58 -1.98 1.02
CA HIS A 110 -1.09 -2.38 -0.29
C HIS A 110 -2.06 -1.34 -0.82
N GLY A 111 -2.07 -1.16 -2.12
CA GLY A 111 -3.07 -0.36 -2.81
C GLY A 111 -3.60 -1.08 -4.02
N THR A 112 -4.91 -0.98 -4.27
CA THR A 112 -5.55 -1.49 -5.47
C THR A 112 -6.21 -0.34 -6.21
N LEU A 113 -5.88 -0.18 -7.48
CA LEU A 113 -6.62 0.65 -8.43
C LEU A 113 -7.41 -0.27 -9.36
N ALA A 114 -8.71 -0.02 -9.48
CA ALA A 114 -9.59 -0.75 -10.38
C ALA A 114 -10.57 0.19 -11.07
N VAL A 115 -11.10 -0.23 -12.21
CA VAL A 115 -12.25 0.40 -12.86
C VAL A 115 -13.34 -0.63 -13.11
N GLU A 116 -14.58 -0.25 -12.83
CA GLU A 116 -15.76 -1.08 -12.98
C GLU A 116 -16.76 -0.41 -13.95
N PRO A 117 -17.37 -1.17 -14.87
CA PRO A 117 -18.37 -0.62 -15.78
C PRO A 117 -19.62 -0.18 -15.01
N LEU A 118 -20.14 0.98 -15.35
CA LEU A 118 -21.46 1.48 -14.95
C LEU A 118 -22.29 1.79 -16.18
N ASP A 119 -23.62 1.86 -16.00
CA ASP A 119 -24.55 2.27 -17.03
C ASP A 119 -24.32 1.52 -18.36
N ARG A 120 -24.28 0.18 -18.29
CA ARG A 120 -24.01 -0.71 -19.45
C ARG A 120 -22.68 -0.40 -20.16
N GLY A 121 -21.67 0.02 -19.40
CA GLY A 121 -20.33 0.33 -19.92
C GLY A 121 -20.18 1.73 -20.52
N ARG A 122 -21.19 2.59 -20.44
CA ARG A 122 -21.09 3.99 -20.89
C ARG A 122 -20.36 4.89 -19.92
N LYS A 123 -20.37 4.50 -18.63
CA LYS A 123 -19.69 5.17 -17.53
C LYS A 123 -18.79 4.19 -16.80
N THR A 124 -17.92 4.74 -15.99
CA THR A 124 -16.95 3.97 -15.20
C THR A 124 -17.00 4.41 -13.75
N LYS A 125 -16.89 3.45 -12.85
CA LYS A 125 -16.56 3.70 -11.45
C LYS A 125 -15.08 3.39 -11.24
N ILE A 126 -14.28 4.37 -10.86
CA ILE A 126 -12.92 4.17 -10.35
C ILE A 126 -13.05 3.75 -8.90
N VAL A 127 -12.37 2.67 -8.54
CA VAL A 127 -12.30 2.15 -7.17
C VAL A 127 -10.85 2.15 -6.72
N TYR A 128 -10.57 2.80 -5.58
CA TYR A 128 -9.25 2.80 -4.99
C TYR A 128 -9.32 2.26 -3.56
N THR A 129 -8.63 1.15 -3.33
CA THR A 129 -8.58 0.50 -2.01
C THR A 129 -7.18 0.60 -1.45
N LEU A 130 -7.04 1.07 -0.21
CA LEU A 130 -5.81 1.01 0.56
C LEU A 130 -5.99 0.02 1.69
N PHE A 131 -4.98 -0.82 1.92
CA PHE A 131 -4.91 -1.76 3.03
C PHE A 131 -3.54 -1.64 3.69
N TYR A 132 -3.49 -1.45 5.01
CA TYR A 132 -2.22 -1.33 5.73
C TYR A 132 -2.37 -1.63 7.23
N ASP A 133 -1.22 -1.93 7.87
CA ASP A 133 -1.13 -2.12 9.31
C ASP A 133 -0.97 -0.77 10.03
N GLN A 134 -1.86 -0.50 10.98
CA GLN A 134 -1.83 0.71 11.82
C GLN A 134 -1.06 0.52 13.14
N ALA A 135 -0.73 -0.72 13.54
CA ALA A 135 -0.05 -0.97 14.81
C ALA A 135 1.23 -0.13 14.99
N PRO A 136 2.09 0.05 13.96
CA PRO A 136 3.30 0.88 14.08
C PRO A 136 3.05 2.38 14.31
N LEU A 137 1.82 2.86 14.09
CA LEU A 137 1.47 4.27 14.31
C LEU A 137 1.30 4.62 15.81
N GLY A 138 1.22 3.62 16.67
CA GLY A 138 1.15 3.78 18.12
C GLY A 138 -0.24 4.20 18.62
N THR A 139 -0.47 5.50 18.86
CA THR A 139 -1.69 5.96 19.54
C THR A 139 -2.94 5.99 18.64
N THR A 140 -4.11 5.95 19.25
CA THR A 140 -5.40 6.08 18.55
C THR A 140 -5.49 7.38 17.76
N GLU A 141 -5.04 8.49 18.32
CA GLU A 141 -5.03 9.80 17.67
C GLU A 141 -4.15 9.80 16.42
N ALA A 142 -2.95 9.20 16.48
CA ALA A 142 -2.06 9.06 15.32
C ALA A 142 -2.68 8.18 14.22
N LYS A 143 -3.38 7.10 14.58
CA LYS A 143 -4.11 6.23 13.64
C LYS A 143 -5.24 6.99 12.95
N ILE A 144 -6.05 7.74 13.69
CA ILE A 144 -7.13 8.58 13.16
C ILE A 144 -6.56 9.64 12.21
N ALA A 145 -5.54 10.39 12.64
CA ALA A 145 -4.91 11.43 11.82
C ALA A 145 -4.32 10.86 10.51
N ASN A 146 -3.61 9.73 10.59
CA ASN A 146 -3.06 9.05 9.42
C ASN A 146 -4.16 8.61 8.45
N ARG A 147 -5.24 8.00 8.95
CA ARG A 147 -6.39 7.59 8.14
C ARG A 147 -7.04 8.79 7.44
N GLN A 148 -7.27 9.89 8.14
CA GLN A 148 -7.84 11.11 7.58
C GLN A 148 -6.94 11.71 6.49
N GLN A 149 -5.63 11.80 6.74
CA GLN A 149 -4.65 12.29 5.77
C GLN A 149 -4.63 11.44 4.50
N ARG A 150 -4.61 10.10 4.64
CA ARG A 150 -4.65 9.19 3.49
C ARG A 150 -5.96 9.30 2.72
N THR A 151 -7.08 9.31 3.42
CA THR A 151 -8.42 9.49 2.82
C THR A 151 -8.47 10.76 1.99
N LYS A 152 -8.06 11.91 2.56
CA LYS A 152 -8.02 13.18 1.82
C LYS A 152 -7.10 13.09 0.60
N ARG A 153 -5.87 12.63 0.76
CA ARG A 153 -4.89 12.54 -0.33
C ARG A 153 -5.41 11.72 -1.51
N PHE A 154 -6.01 10.57 -1.24
CA PHE A 154 -6.51 9.69 -2.30
C PHE A 154 -7.88 10.10 -2.83
N SER A 155 -8.68 10.85 -2.07
CA SER A 155 -9.87 11.53 -2.59
C SER A 155 -9.47 12.60 -3.61
N ASP A 156 -8.48 13.44 -3.29
CA ASP A 156 -7.93 14.44 -4.22
C ASP A 156 -7.33 13.77 -5.48
N ALA A 157 -6.69 12.61 -5.30
CA ALA A 157 -6.16 11.81 -6.41
C ALA A 157 -7.27 11.26 -7.33
N LEU A 158 -8.41 10.81 -6.76
CA LEU A 158 -9.56 10.36 -7.55
C LEU A 158 -10.19 11.51 -8.35
N ASP A 159 -10.22 12.73 -7.81
CA ASP A 159 -10.67 13.91 -8.55
C ASP A 159 -9.73 14.23 -9.72
N ALA A 160 -8.42 14.10 -9.51
CA ALA A 160 -7.43 14.26 -10.58
C ALA A 160 -7.54 13.15 -11.65
N MET A 161 -7.77 11.89 -11.24
CA MET A 161 -8.02 10.78 -12.17
C MET A 161 -9.28 11.01 -13.00
N LYS A 162 -10.37 11.49 -12.39
CA LYS A 162 -11.61 11.86 -13.11
C LYS A 162 -11.32 12.92 -14.14
N ALA A 163 -10.68 14.01 -13.76
CA ALA A 163 -10.34 15.10 -14.69
C ALA A 163 -9.44 14.61 -15.84
N MET A 164 -8.47 13.73 -15.54
CA MET A 164 -7.58 13.13 -16.53
C MET A 164 -8.33 12.20 -17.48
N ALA A 165 -9.24 11.38 -16.98
CA ALA A 165 -10.04 10.44 -17.80
C ALA A 165 -11.04 11.20 -18.72
N GLU A 166 -11.63 12.28 -18.25
CA GLU A 166 -12.63 13.07 -18.98
C GLU A 166 -12.02 14.14 -19.91
N SER A 167 -10.69 14.34 -19.84
CA SER A 167 -9.99 15.21 -20.81
C SER A 167 -10.14 14.68 -22.23
N PRO A 168 -10.10 15.56 -23.25
CA PRO A 168 -10.10 15.18 -24.67
C PRO A 168 -9.04 14.15 -25.04
#